data_51d7a35c359940483b5ac3769ef324be
#
_entry.id   51d7a35c359940483b5ac3769ef324be
#
_cell.length_a   1.000
_cell.length_b   1.000
_cell.length_c   1.000
_cell.angle_alpha   90.00
_cell.angle_beta   90.00
_cell.angle_gamma   90.00
#
_symmetry.space_group_name_H-M   'P 1'
#
loop_
_entity.id
_entity.type
_entity.pdbx_description
1 polymer ?
#
loop_
_entity_poly.entity_id
_entity_poly.type
_entity_poly.pdbx_seq_one_letter_code
_entity_poly.pdbx_strand_id
1 'polypeptide(L)'
;MQPILPGAPWLIAHKSMLGVNKPNKITLNGQDYVIWQNSKGEVFAIDNICPHLQAPLSNGWVCQERGTITCPFHALEFDGKGRLHRTEEKDTQPITKSLELIISNDCIWTYAGFEARLPIPDLHQSINNEYEFIGVAGEKSIQGDFLTTLMVNYDYNHQNGTHKDLFRITSCKVSSFEENGYYAKVAQEILRADNTLGEIIKNPALGIIPKVMNNTLEYAFPSTTALFAKSPIGNVAQVHILYPETENRTKTFVLFYAKDINPVMKLLFKNSFLQAAGKIIEQDTETVENLYPRQKPKIRLPYEEIMFYAEKLYSNW
;
A
#
# COMPACT_ATOMS: atom_id res chain seq x y z
N MET A 1 -5.51 11.74 19.24
CA MET A 1 -4.28 11.54 18.43
C MET A 1 -4.15 12.68 17.43
N GLN A 2 -2.97 13.26 17.27
CA GLN A 2 -2.75 14.19 16.16
C GLN A 2 -2.60 13.39 14.86
N PRO A 3 -3.25 13.82 13.76
CA PRO A 3 -3.15 13.12 12.50
C PRO A 3 -1.71 13.19 11.95
N ILE A 4 -1.24 12.06 11.44
CA ILE A 4 0.08 11.94 10.79
C ILE A 4 -0.04 12.53 9.39
N LEU A 5 0.80 13.52 9.06
CA LEU A 5 0.86 14.21 7.78
C LEU A 5 -0.54 14.63 7.25
N PRO A 6 -1.26 15.53 7.96
CA PRO A 6 -2.59 15.96 7.55
C PRO A 6 -2.56 16.60 6.14
N GLY A 7 -3.49 16.22 5.26
CA GLY A 7 -3.54 16.68 3.87
C GLY A 7 -2.60 15.92 2.92
N ALA A 8 -1.97 14.84 3.37
CA ALA A 8 -1.24 13.93 2.49
C ALA A 8 -2.21 13.05 1.67
N PRO A 9 -1.87 12.69 0.42
CA PRO A 9 -2.65 11.75 -0.38
C PRO A 9 -2.39 10.31 0.10
N TRP A 10 -3.37 9.71 0.75
CA TRP A 10 -3.28 8.33 1.22
C TRP A 10 -3.97 7.37 0.25
N LEU A 11 -3.20 6.43 -0.32
CA LEU A 11 -3.77 5.27 -1.01
C LEU A 11 -4.15 4.22 0.02
N ILE A 12 -5.45 4.08 0.29
CA ILE A 12 -5.95 3.24 1.38
C ILE A 12 -6.38 1.84 0.95
N ALA A 13 -6.69 1.64 -0.32
CA ALA A 13 -7.02 0.34 -0.89
C ALA A 13 -6.98 0.37 -2.43
N HIS A 14 -6.96 -0.81 -3.03
CA HIS A 14 -7.31 -1.04 -4.43
C HIS A 14 -8.69 -1.72 -4.48
N LYS A 15 -9.54 -1.42 -5.47
CA LYS A 15 -10.90 -2.00 -5.55
C LYS A 15 -10.93 -3.52 -5.46
N SER A 16 -9.90 -4.20 -6.01
CA SER A 16 -9.80 -5.67 -5.94
C SER A 16 -9.68 -6.23 -4.52
N MET A 17 -9.36 -5.39 -3.53
CA MET A 17 -9.26 -5.80 -2.12
C MET A 17 -10.61 -5.81 -1.42
N LEU A 18 -11.60 -5.08 -1.93
CA LEU A 18 -12.85 -4.86 -1.20
C LEU A 18 -13.86 -6.02 -1.33
N GLY A 19 -13.97 -6.63 -2.48
CA GLY A 19 -15.10 -7.52 -2.80
C GLY A 19 -16.40 -6.75 -2.99
N VAL A 20 -17.24 -7.21 -3.93
CA VAL A 20 -18.54 -6.58 -4.23
C VAL A 20 -19.54 -6.89 -3.13
N ASN A 21 -20.28 -5.86 -2.69
CA ASN A 21 -21.29 -5.94 -1.63
C ASN A 21 -20.78 -6.52 -0.30
N LYS A 22 -19.48 -6.32 -0.03
CA LYS A 22 -18.84 -6.75 1.21
C LYS A 22 -18.30 -5.54 1.96
N PRO A 23 -18.70 -5.31 3.22
CA PRO A 23 -18.09 -4.27 4.04
C PRO A 23 -16.71 -4.68 4.49
N ASN A 24 -15.78 -3.71 4.48
CA ASN A 24 -14.43 -3.88 4.99
C ASN A 24 -14.13 -2.76 5.98
N LYS A 25 -13.30 -3.06 6.98
CA LYS A 25 -12.83 -2.05 7.93
C LYS A 25 -11.48 -1.51 7.46
N ILE A 26 -11.33 -0.19 7.47
CA ILE A 26 -10.05 0.50 7.30
C ILE A 26 -9.85 1.43 8.50
N THR A 27 -8.64 1.43 9.05
CA THR A 27 -8.24 2.39 10.08
C THR A 27 -7.23 3.36 9.47
N LEU A 28 -7.46 4.66 9.58
CA LEU A 28 -6.56 5.70 9.08
C LEU A 28 -6.43 6.80 10.13
N ASN A 29 -5.20 7.09 10.55
CA ASN A 29 -4.92 8.09 11.60
C ASN A 29 -5.73 7.88 12.89
N GLY A 30 -5.96 6.62 13.30
CA GLY A 30 -6.70 6.27 14.49
C GLY A 30 -8.22 6.30 14.34
N GLN A 31 -8.75 6.68 13.18
CA GLN A 31 -10.18 6.66 12.89
C GLN A 31 -10.54 5.40 12.09
N ASP A 32 -11.54 4.68 12.56
CA ASP A 32 -12.08 3.51 11.86
C ASP A 32 -13.18 3.91 10.88
N TYR A 33 -13.06 3.43 9.65
CA TYR A 33 -14.06 3.58 8.59
C TYR A 33 -14.56 2.21 8.14
N VAL A 34 -15.83 2.13 7.77
CA VAL A 34 -16.37 1.06 6.94
C VAL A 34 -16.27 1.50 5.48
N ILE A 35 -15.63 0.70 4.64
CA ILE A 35 -15.54 0.92 3.19
C ILE A 35 -16.18 -0.26 2.46
N TRP A 36 -16.93 0.02 1.40
CA TRP A 36 -17.57 -1.03 0.60
C TRP A 36 -17.70 -0.61 -0.86
N GLN A 37 -17.78 -1.62 -1.71
CA GLN A 37 -18.09 -1.46 -3.13
C GLN A 37 -19.49 -2.06 -3.40
N ASN A 38 -20.38 -1.30 -4.04
CA ASN A 38 -21.68 -1.80 -4.43
C ASN A 38 -21.63 -2.59 -5.76
N SER A 39 -22.78 -3.14 -6.17
CA SER A 39 -22.93 -3.91 -7.43
C SER A 39 -22.64 -3.10 -8.70
N LYS A 40 -22.67 -1.75 -8.62
CA LYS A 40 -22.36 -0.85 -9.73
C LYS A 40 -20.87 -0.48 -9.79
N GLY A 41 -20.04 -0.98 -8.87
CA GLY A 41 -18.63 -0.63 -8.77
C GLY A 41 -18.34 0.71 -8.11
N GLU A 42 -19.36 1.36 -7.54
CA GLU A 42 -19.20 2.59 -6.77
C GLU A 42 -18.64 2.25 -5.38
N VAL A 43 -17.70 3.05 -4.89
CA VAL A 43 -17.04 2.85 -3.60
C VAL A 43 -17.43 3.97 -2.64
N PHE A 44 -17.73 3.58 -1.42
CA PHE A 44 -18.14 4.49 -0.35
C PHE A 44 -17.37 4.18 0.92
N ALA A 45 -17.19 5.20 1.77
CA ALA A 45 -16.67 5.04 3.11
C ALA A 45 -17.33 6.01 4.08
N ILE A 46 -17.72 5.52 5.26
CA ILE A 46 -18.25 6.33 6.36
C ILE A 46 -17.59 5.89 7.67
N ASP A 47 -17.74 6.67 8.74
CA ASP A 47 -17.31 6.24 10.07
C ASP A 47 -17.85 4.84 10.40
N ASN A 48 -16.97 3.98 10.96
CA ASN A 48 -17.33 2.58 11.25
C ASN A 48 -18.21 2.43 12.51
N ILE A 49 -18.81 3.49 12.96
CA ILE A 49 -19.60 3.54 14.22
C ILE A 49 -21.06 3.83 13.90
N CYS A 50 -21.92 2.88 14.21
CA CYS A 50 -23.37 3.09 14.10
C CYS A 50 -23.82 4.19 15.10
N PRO A 51 -24.43 5.30 14.64
CA PRO A 51 -24.80 6.40 15.53
C PRO A 51 -25.90 6.06 16.54
N HIS A 52 -26.55 4.89 16.43
CA HIS A 52 -27.55 4.43 17.40
C HIS A 52 -26.90 3.93 18.70
N LEU A 53 -26.20 2.79 18.67
CA LEU A 53 -25.58 2.15 19.84
C LEU A 53 -24.15 1.69 19.57
N GLN A 54 -23.40 2.43 18.76
CA GLN A 54 -21.98 2.30 18.48
C GLN A 54 -21.51 0.92 17.94
N ALA A 55 -22.42 0.12 17.38
CA ALA A 55 -22.03 -1.13 16.73
C ALA A 55 -21.12 -0.85 15.51
N PRO A 56 -20.06 -1.67 15.28
CA PRO A 56 -19.21 -1.49 14.11
C PRO A 56 -19.96 -1.86 12.84
N LEU A 57 -20.10 -0.90 11.92
CA LEU A 57 -20.83 -1.06 10.66
C LEU A 57 -20.15 -2.07 9.73
N SER A 58 -18.83 -2.22 9.83
CA SER A 58 -18.07 -3.22 9.07
C SER A 58 -18.43 -4.68 9.41
N ASN A 59 -19.07 -4.92 10.54
CA ASN A 59 -19.59 -6.24 10.91
C ASN A 59 -21.00 -6.52 10.36
N GLY A 60 -21.57 -5.54 9.66
CA GLY A 60 -22.90 -5.65 9.03
C GLY A 60 -22.83 -6.21 7.62
N TRP A 61 -23.72 -5.75 6.76
CA TRP A 61 -23.79 -6.19 5.36
C TRP A 61 -24.19 -5.04 4.44
N VAL A 62 -23.92 -5.18 3.15
CA VAL A 62 -24.35 -4.23 2.13
C VAL A 62 -25.70 -4.68 1.56
N CYS A 63 -26.70 -3.81 1.59
CA CYS A 63 -27.96 -4.02 0.89
C CYS A 63 -27.71 -3.97 -0.63
N GLN A 64 -27.87 -5.10 -1.32
CA GLN A 64 -27.52 -5.21 -2.75
C GLN A 64 -28.41 -4.35 -3.66
N GLU A 65 -29.65 -4.15 -3.30
CA GLU A 65 -30.61 -3.34 -4.07
C GLU A 65 -30.30 -1.85 -4.01
N ARG A 66 -29.92 -1.35 -2.83
CA ARG A 66 -29.72 0.08 -2.56
C ARG A 66 -28.25 0.49 -2.53
N GLY A 67 -27.35 -0.48 -2.36
CA GLY A 67 -25.90 -0.20 -2.21
C GLY A 67 -25.54 0.44 -0.86
N THR A 68 -26.45 0.40 0.12
CA THR A 68 -26.29 0.97 1.48
C THR A 68 -25.62 0.00 2.41
N ILE A 69 -24.90 0.50 3.43
CA ILE A 69 -24.36 -0.31 4.52
C ILE A 69 -25.41 -0.49 5.62
N THR A 70 -25.59 -1.73 6.08
CA THR A 70 -26.58 -2.08 7.09
C THR A 70 -25.91 -2.46 8.40
N CYS A 71 -26.33 -1.84 9.50
CA CYS A 71 -25.84 -2.10 10.84
C CYS A 71 -26.19 -3.52 11.31
N PRO A 72 -25.25 -4.30 11.88
CA PRO A 72 -25.51 -5.68 12.30
C PRO A 72 -26.46 -5.79 13.51
N PHE A 73 -26.68 -4.69 14.24
CA PHE A 73 -27.45 -4.74 15.49
C PHE A 73 -28.97 -4.55 15.28
N HIS A 74 -29.38 -3.48 14.58
CA HIS A 74 -30.80 -3.18 14.37
C HIS A 74 -31.18 -2.98 12.91
N ALA A 75 -30.35 -3.43 11.99
CA ALA A 75 -30.57 -3.32 10.55
C ALA A 75 -30.82 -1.87 10.04
N LEU A 76 -30.30 -0.85 10.74
CA LEU A 76 -30.32 0.51 10.26
C LEU A 76 -29.39 0.63 9.04
N GLU A 77 -29.88 1.23 7.97
CA GLU A 77 -29.14 1.38 6.72
C GLU A 77 -28.64 2.81 6.54
N PHE A 78 -27.39 2.93 6.06
CA PHE A 78 -26.76 4.22 5.80
C PHE A 78 -26.25 4.26 4.36
N ASP A 79 -26.45 5.38 3.69
CA ASP A 79 -25.87 5.60 2.36
C ASP A 79 -24.41 6.06 2.42
N GLY A 80 -23.76 6.17 1.26
CA GLY A 80 -22.36 6.62 1.16
C GLY A 80 -22.10 8.07 1.59
N LYS A 81 -23.15 8.85 1.87
CA LYS A 81 -23.07 10.21 2.44
C LYS A 81 -23.32 10.22 3.95
N GLY A 82 -23.50 9.05 4.57
CA GLY A 82 -23.78 8.93 6.00
C GLY A 82 -25.21 9.27 6.41
N ARG A 83 -26.17 9.27 5.48
CA ARG A 83 -27.58 9.53 5.76
C ARG A 83 -28.28 8.22 6.09
N LEU A 84 -29.18 8.26 7.08
CA LEU A 84 -30.05 7.12 7.39
C LEU A 84 -31.08 6.93 6.25
N HIS A 85 -31.11 5.72 5.67
CA HIS A 85 -32.11 5.35 4.69
C HIS A 85 -33.44 5.10 5.40
N ARG A 86 -34.48 5.86 5.01
CA ARG A 86 -35.88 5.69 5.44
C ARG A 86 -36.75 5.66 4.22
N THR A 87 -37.69 4.73 4.19
CA THR A 87 -38.59 4.54 3.05
C THR A 87 -39.49 5.74 2.76
N GLU A 88 -39.75 6.59 3.76
CA GLU A 88 -40.73 7.68 3.67
C GLU A 88 -40.09 9.09 3.59
N GLU A 89 -38.79 9.23 3.87
CA GLU A 89 -38.11 10.54 3.90
C GLU A 89 -37.08 10.65 2.76
N LYS A 90 -37.24 11.64 1.88
CA LYS A 90 -36.39 11.84 0.70
C LYS A 90 -35.09 12.59 0.98
N ASP A 91 -34.97 13.38 2.04
CA ASP A 91 -33.82 14.25 2.33
C ASP A 91 -33.44 14.20 3.82
N THR A 92 -32.83 13.11 4.23
CA THR A 92 -32.24 13.05 5.58
C THR A 92 -30.85 13.69 5.59
N GLN A 93 -30.57 14.51 6.62
CA GLN A 93 -29.24 15.03 6.85
C GLN A 93 -28.28 13.89 7.22
N PRO A 94 -26.97 13.99 6.86
CA PRO A 94 -25.96 13.04 7.32
C PRO A 94 -25.92 12.98 8.86
N ILE A 95 -25.97 11.78 9.41
CA ILE A 95 -25.90 11.53 10.87
C ILE A 95 -24.62 10.76 11.25
N THR A 96 -23.86 10.32 10.27
CA THR A 96 -22.48 9.82 10.41
C THR A 96 -21.59 10.46 9.35
N LYS A 97 -20.30 10.57 9.63
CA LYS A 97 -19.37 11.25 8.71
C LYS A 97 -19.01 10.34 7.55
N SER A 98 -19.03 10.88 6.34
CA SER A 98 -18.45 10.23 5.17
C SER A 98 -16.98 10.60 5.02
N LEU A 99 -16.18 9.65 4.56
CA LEU A 99 -14.81 9.90 4.12
C LEU A 99 -14.83 10.18 2.62
N GLU A 100 -14.29 11.33 2.22
CA GLU A 100 -14.15 11.66 0.81
C GLU A 100 -13.13 10.74 0.15
N LEU A 101 -13.54 10.10 -0.94
CA LEU A 101 -12.71 9.16 -1.71
C LEU A 101 -12.47 9.70 -3.13
N ILE A 102 -11.25 9.55 -3.60
CA ILE A 102 -10.85 9.84 -4.98
C ILE A 102 -10.46 8.51 -5.60
N ILE A 103 -11.15 8.12 -6.67
CA ILE A 103 -10.92 6.85 -7.35
C ILE A 103 -10.16 7.14 -8.66
N SER A 104 -8.96 6.58 -8.78
CA SER A 104 -8.14 6.68 -9.99
C SER A 104 -7.51 5.32 -10.30
N ASN A 105 -7.77 4.76 -11.49
CA ASN A 105 -7.24 3.46 -11.92
C ASN A 105 -7.45 2.34 -10.87
N ASP A 106 -8.69 2.25 -10.33
CA ASP A 106 -9.08 1.33 -9.24
C ASP A 106 -8.34 1.50 -7.91
N CYS A 107 -7.41 2.44 -7.81
CA CYS A 107 -6.81 2.89 -6.56
C CYS A 107 -7.76 3.85 -5.83
N ILE A 108 -7.90 3.65 -4.52
CA ILE A 108 -8.81 4.41 -3.65
C ILE A 108 -7.98 5.32 -2.77
N TRP A 109 -8.06 6.62 -3.03
CA TRP A 109 -7.33 7.67 -2.34
C TRP A 109 -8.21 8.49 -1.43
N THR A 110 -7.59 9.10 -0.43
CA THR A 110 -8.26 10.08 0.45
C THR A 110 -7.23 11.04 1.06
N TYR A 111 -7.68 12.25 1.40
CA TYR A 111 -6.94 13.21 2.22
C TYR A 111 -7.38 13.16 3.69
N ALA A 112 -8.13 12.12 4.09
CA ALA A 112 -8.63 11.93 5.46
C ALA A 112 -9.45 13.13 6.01
N GLY A 113 -10.15 13.86 5.13
CA GLY A 113 -10.95 15.04 5.49
C GLY A 113 -10.14 16.33 5.68
N PHE A 114 -8.87 16.34 5.32
CA PHE A 114 -8.01 17.53 5.34
C PHE A 114 -7.92 18.16 3.94
N GLU A 115 -7.58 19.45 3.90
CA GLU A 115 -7.22 20.12 2.64
C GLU A 115 -5.95 19.48 2.06
N ALA A 116 -5.95 19.25 0.74
CA ALA A 116 -4.85 18.61 0.04
C ALA A 116 -3.58 19.49 0.10
N ARG A 117 -2.48 18.96 0.63
CA ARG A 117 -1.15 19.60 0.62
C ARG A 117 -0.29 19.14 -0.54
N LEU A 118 -0.52 17.95 -1.05
CA LEU A 118 0.14 17.38 -2.22
C LEU A 118 -0.91 16.78 -3.16
N PRO A 119 -0.69 16.82 -4.47
CA PRO A 119 -1.54 16.07 -5.40
C PRO A 119 -1.34 14.56 -5.23
N ILE A 120 -2.30 13.78 -5.74
CA ILE A 120 -2.10 12.35 -5.95
C ILE A 120 -0.92 12.17 -6.90
N PRO A 121 0.06 11.29 -6.60
CA PRO A 121 1.25 11.16 -7.42
C PRO A 121 0.96 10.68 -8.84
N ASP A 122 1.51 11.36 -9.85
CA ASP A 122 1.42 11.00 -11.27
C ASP A 122 2.07 9.62 -11.56
N LEU A 123 2.94 9.15 -10.66
CA LEU A 123 3.59 7.84 -10.74
C LEU A 123 2.57 6.70 -10.94
N HIS A 124 1.44 6.74 -10.24
CA HIS A 124 0.38 5.72 -10.38
C HIS A 124 -0.28 5.77 -11.76
N GLN A 125 -0.53 6.96 -12.28
CA GLN A 125 -1.06 7.17 -13.63
C GLN A 125 -0.08 6.62 -14.68
N SER A 126 1.20 6.93 -14.55
CA SER A 126 2.25 6.47 -15.45
C SER A 126 2.38 4.96 -15.46
N ILE A 127 2.34 4.33 -14.29
CA ILE A 127 2.37 2.86 -14.19
C ILE A 127 1.15 2.24 -14.87
N ASN A 128 -0.06 2.72 -14.60
CA ASN A 128 -1.28 2.17 -15.17
C ASN A 128 -1.39 2.38 -16.69
N ASN A 129 -0.72 3.40 -17.25
CA ASN A 129 -0.66 3.61 -18.70
C ASN A 129 0.26 2.62 -19.41
N GLU A 130 1.27 2.08 -18.73
CA GLU A 130 2.30 1.26 -19.33
C GLU A 130 2.25 -0.21 -18.92
N TYR A 131 1.77 -0.49 -17.71
CA TYR A 131 1.78 -1.81 -17.10
C TYR A 131 0.35 -2.29 -16.83
N GLU A 132 0.15 -3.59 -16.93
CA GLU A 132 -1.09 -4.26 -16.57
C GLU A 132 -1.08 -4.67 -15.09
N PHE A 133 -2.16 -4.39 -14.38
CA PHE A 133 -2.32 -4.82 -12.98
C PHE A 133 -2.46 -6.34 -12.89
N ILE A 134 -1.68 -6.97 -12.01
CA ILE A 134 -1.65 -8.42 -11.80
C ILE A 134 -2.39 -8.81 -10.52
N GLY A 135 -2.23 -8.03 -9.44
CA GLY A 135 -2.86 -8.34 -8.17
C GLY A 135 -2.26 -7.57 -7.00
N VAL A 136 -2.81 -7.83 -5.81
CA VAL A 136 -2.34 -7.29 -4.53
C VAL A 136 -1.60 -8.39 -3.77
N ALA A 137 -0.50 -8.03 -3.14
CA ALA A 137 0.29 -8.93 -2.31
C ALA A 137 0.64 -8.29 -0.96
N GLY A 138 0.95 -9.12 0.03
CA GLY A 138 1.60 -8.71 1.26
C GLY A 138 0.82 -7.72 2.12
N GLU A 139 -0.51 -7.76 2.12
CA GLU A 139 -1.29 -6.88 3.01
C GLU A 139 -1.01 -7.20 4.47
N LYS A 140 -0.44 -6.23 5.21
CA LYS A 140 -0.05 -6.34 6.63
C LYS A 140 -0.37 -5.06 7.39
N SER A 141 -0.52 -5.22 8.69
CA SER A 141 -0.59 -4.13 9.68
C SER A 141 0.64 -4.29 10.58
N ILE A 142 1.64 -3.44 10.36
CA ILE A 142 2.96 -3.48 11.01
C ILE A 142 2.86 -2.81 12.38
N GLN A 143 3.37 -3.44 13.44
CA GLN A 143 3.51 -2.83 14.77
C GLN A 143 4.75 -1.91 14.78
N GLY A 144 4.61 -0.73 14.19
CA GLY A 144 5.66 0.27 14.05
C GLY A 144 5.06 1.61 13.65
N ASP A 145 5.64 2.70 14.14
CA ASP A 145 5.21 4.04 13.75
C ASP A 145 5.48 4.30 12.26
N PHE A 146 4.72 5.25 11.70
CA PHE A 146 4.77 5.53 10.27
C PHE A 146 6.15 6.01 9.80
N LEU A 147 6.84 6.86 10.58
CA LEU A 147 8.14 7.38 10.20
C LEU A 147 9.20 6.27 10.16
N THR A 148 9.24 5.41 11.16
CA THR A 148 10.17 4.26 11.19
C THR A 148 9.94 3.34 10.01
N THR A 149 8.67 3.01 9.71
CA THR A 149 8.32 2.15 8.57
C THR A 149 8.67 2.81 7.24
N LEU A 150 8.40 4.11 7.09
CA LEU A 150 8.75 4.90 5.91
C LEU A 150 10.27 4.92 5.69
N MET A 151 11.05 5.12 6.75
CA MET A 151 12.51 5.13 6.64
C MET A 151 13.08 3.78 6.22
N VAL A 152 12.58 2.67 6.75
CA VAL A 152 12.96 1.33 6.30
C VAL A 152 12.62 1.13 4.82
N ASN A 153 11.47 1.63 4.38
CA ASN A 153 11.06 1.55 2.98
C ASN A 153 11.96 2.36 2.02
N TYR A 154 12.58 3.46 2.51
CA TYR A 154 13.55 4.28 1.78
C TYR A 154 15.00 3.80 1.95
N ASP A 155 15.27 2.87 2.86
CA ASP A 155 16.61 2.32 3.08
C ASP A 155 16.92 1.22 2.06
N TYR A 156 17.69 1.55 1.01
CA TYR A 156 18.10 0.52 0.05
C TYR A 156 19.12 -0.47 0.64
N ASN A 157 19.87 -0.09 1.70
CA ASN A 157 20.90 -0.94 2.32
C ASN A 157 20.29 -2.18 3.00
N HIS A 158 19.05 -2.11 3.50
CA HIS A 158 18.42 -3.24 4.18
C HIS A 158 18.32 -4.49 3.29
N GLN A 159 18.31 -4.31 1.96
CA GLN A 159 18.29 -5.44 1.01
C GLN A 159 19.50 -6.38 1.19
N ASN A 160 20.68 -5.87 1.63
CA ASN A 160 21.87 -6.67 1.89
C ASN A 160 21.74 -7.58 3.12
N GLY A 161 20.79 -7.30 4.00
CA GLY A 161 20.49 -8.09 5.22
C GLY A 161 19.10 -8.73 5.15
N THR A 162 18.07 -7.92 5.18
CA THR A 162 16.67 -8.35 5.26
C THR A 162 16.25 -9.29 4.13
N HIS A 163 16.60 -8.96 2.87
CA HIS A 163 16.21 -9.76 1.70
C HIS A 163 17.31 -10.66 1.17
N LYS A 164 18.45 -10.70 1.87
CA LYS A 164 19.64 -11.44 1.42
C LYS A 164 19.33 -12.87 1.03
N ASP A 165 18.66 -13.59 1.90
CA ASP A 165 18.39 -15.02 1.70
C ASP A 165 17.28 -15.27 0.68
N LEU A 166 16.23 -14.44 0.65
CA LEU A 166 15.13 -14.58 -0.30
C LEU A 166 15.61 -14.48 -1.75
N PHE A 167 16.45 -13.50 -2.05
CA PHE A 167 16.98 -13.27 -3.40
C PHE A 167 18.42 -13.70 -3.57
N ARG A 168 19.06 -14.25 -2.54
CA ARG A 168 20.49 -14.64 -2.53
C ARG A 168 21.42 -13.50 -2.94
N ILE A 169 21.13 -12.30 -2.42
CA ILE A 169 21.85 -11.06 -2.73
C ILE A 169 23.28 -11.18 -2.24
N THR A 170 24.23 -10.90 -3.12
CA THR A 170 25.68 -10.85 -2.81
C THR A 170 26.20 -9.42 -2.76
N SER A 171 25.57 -8.50 -3.47
CA SER A 171 25.90 -7.07 -3.47
C SER A 171 24.70 -6.26 -3.95
N CYS A 172 24.48 -5.11 -3.32
CA CYS A 172 23.55 -4.08 -3.79
C CYS A 172 24.31 -2.74 -3.81
N LYS A 173 24.27 -2.03 -4.94
CA LYS A 173 24.94 -0.75 -5.14
C LYS A 173 24.00 0.25 -5.76
N VAL A 174 24.01 1.49 -5.25
CA VAL A 174 23.36 2.62 -5.89
C VAL A 174 24.24 3.13 -7.02
N SER A 175 23.67 3.35 -8.20
CA SER A 175 24.34 3.97 -9.36
C SER A 175 23.95 5.44 -9.54
N SER A 176 22.73 5.82 -9.14
CA SER A 176 22.31 7.24 -9.08
C SER A 176 21.25 7.44 -8.03
N PHE A 177 21.22 8.65 -7.45
CA PHE A 177 20.16 9.15 -6.59
C PHE A 177 19.80 10.58 -7.02
N GLU A 178 18.52 10.79 -7.30
CA GLU A 178 17.97 12.06 -7.73
C GLU A 178 16.81 12.41 -6.79
N GLU A 179 16.79 13.65 -6.29
CA GLU A 179 15.71 14.18 -5.46
C GLU A 179 15.05 15.40 -6.13
N ASN A 180 13.73 15.49 -6.06
CA ASN A 180 12.96 16.61 -6.56
C ASN A 180 11.70 16.83 -5.70
N GLY A 181 11.79 17.73 -4.71
CA GLY A 181 10.68 18.08 -3.84
C GLY A 181 10.18 16.89 -3.03
N TYR A 182 9.02 16.33 -3.35
CA TYR A 182 8.43 15.16 -2.68
C TYR A 182 8.61 13.87 -3.47
N TYR A 183 9.44 13.91 -4.48
CA TYR A 183 9.75 12.77 -5.34
C TYR A 183 11.24 12.48 -5.32
N ALA A 184 11.60 11.20 -5.34
CA ALA A 184 12.98 10.76 -5.46
C ALA A 184 13.08 9.54 -6.37
N LYS A 185 14.26 9.37 -6.98
CA LYS A 185 14.57 8.25 -7.86
C LYS A 185 15.94 7.69 -7.56
N VAL A 186 16.02 6.36 -7.45
CA VAL A 186 17.25 5.63 -7.19
C VAL A 186 17.42 4.57 -8.27
N ALA A 187 18.57 4.57 -8.94
CA ALA A 187 18.97 3.45 -9.77
C ALA A 187 19.96 2.58 -8.97
N GLN A 188 19.74 1.26 -9.00
CA GLN A 188 20.57 0.30 -8.27
C GLN A 188 20.93 -0.91 -9.12
N GLU A 189 22.12 -1.46 -8.86
CA GLU A 189 22.54 -2.75 -9.36
C GLU A 189 22.59 -3.75 -8.21
N ILE A 190 21.91 -4.88 -8.38
CA ILE A 190 21.91 -5.98 -7.42
C ILE A 190 22.56 -7.20 -8.07
N LEU A 191 23.60 -7.71 -7.43
CA LEU A 191 24.22 -8.99 -7.79
C LEU A 191 23.68 -10.08 -6.87
N ARG A 192 23.40 -11.24 -7.44
CA ARG A 192 22.86 -12.38 -6.68
C ARG A 192 23.44 -13.71 -7.16
N ALA A 193 23.46 -14.67 -6.23
CA ALA A 193 23.75 -16.08 -6.55
C ALA A 193 22.49 -16.78 -7.07
N ASP A 194 22.66 -17.96 -7.68
CA ASP A 194 21.53 -18.79 -8.14
C ASP A 194 20.73 -19.33 -6.96
N ASN A 195 19.42 -19.41 -7.13
CA ASN A 195 18.55 -20.10 -6.18
C ASN A 195 18.76 -21.62 -6.30
N THR A 196 18.58 -22.33 -5.20
CA THR A 196 18.59 -23.79 -5.17
C THR A 196 17.35 -24.35 -5.88
N LEU A 197 17.44 -25.59 -6.36
CA LEU A 197 16.27 -26.27 -6.94
C LEU A 197 15.10 -26.33 -5.98
N GLY A 198 15.33 -26.54 -4.68
CA GLY A 198 14.29 -26.56 -3.67
C GLY A 198 13.57 -25.21 -3.50
N GLU A 199 14.28 -24.09 -3.60
CA GLU A 199 13.69 -22.74 -3.58
C GLU A 199 12.85 -22.48 -4.84
N ILE A 200 13.38 -22.86 -6.02
CA ILE A 200 12.68 -22.70 -7.30
C ILE A 200 11.40 -23.56 -7.37
N ILE A 201 11.43 -24.77 -6.83
CA ILE A 201 10.22 -25.62 -6.76
C ILE A 201 9.14 -24.98 -5.87
N LYS A 202 9.54 -24.35 -4.76
CA LYS A 202 8.60 -23.64 -3.86
C LYS A 202 8.07 -22.35 -4.46
N ASN A 203 8.91 -21.63 -5.20
CA ASN A 203 8.53 -20.39 -5.89
C ASN A 203 9.24 -20.29 -7.26
N PRO A 204 8.58 -20.74 -8.35
CA PRO A 204 9.17 -20.74 -9.70
C PRO A 204 9.64 -19.38 -10.20
N ALA A 205 9.07 -18.26 -9.71
CA ALA A 205 9.51 -16.91 -10.08
C ALA A 205 10.98 -16.66 -9.70
N LEU A 206 11.50 -17.31 -8.66
CA LEU A 206 12.91 -17.16 -8.26
C LEU A 206 13.88 -17.71 -9.33
N GLY A 207 13.44 -18.67 -10.12
CA GLY A 207 14.26 -19.27 -11.20
C GLY A 207 14.44 -18.38 -12.42
N ILE A 208 13.58 -17.35 -12.60
CA ILE A 208 13.66 -16.43 -13.73
C ILE A 208 14.25 -15.07 -13.37
N ILE A 209 14.65 -14.86 -12.12
CA ILE A 209 15.31 -13.62 -11.70
C ILE A 209 16.76 -13.65 -12.20
N PRO A 210 17.22 -12.62 -12.95
CA PRO A 210 18.58 -12.58 -13.48
C PRO A 210 19.63 -12.44 -12.36
N LYS A 211 20.88 -12.88 -12.63
CA LYS A 211 22.01 -12.76 -11.70
C LYS A 211 22.41 -11.31 -11.43
N VAL A 212 22.21 -10.45 -12.41
CA VAL A 212 22.44 -9.01 -12.33
C VAL A 212 21.10 -8.34 -12.57
N MET A 213 20.60 -7.62 -11.59
CA MET A 213 19.36 -6.85 -11.67
C MET A 213 19.70 -5.36 -11.66
N ASN A 214 19.29 -4.66 -12.70
CA ASN A 214 19.31 -3.20 -12.74
C ASN A 214 17.90 -2.71 -12.47
N ASN A 215 17.67 -2.30 -11.24
CA ASN A 215 16.38 -1.85 -10.75
C ASN A 215 16.33 -0.33 -10.63
N THR A 216 15.13 0.22 -10.77
CA THR A 216 14.85 1.61 -10.44
C THR A 216 13.82 1.64 -9.34
N LEU A 217 14.08 2.42 -8.29
CA LEU A 217 13.13 2.75 -7.23
C LEU A 217 12.68 4.19 -7.44
N GLU A 218 11.37 4.41 -7.46
CA GLU A 218 10.77 5.73 -7.52
C GLU A 218 9.90 5.92 -6.29
N TYR A 219 10.18 6.99 -5.56
CA TYR A 219 9.52 7.34 -4.31
C TYR A 219 8.63 8.55 -4.53
N ALA A 220 7.35 8.41 -4.21
CA ALA A 220 6.41 9.51 -4.13
C ALA A 220 5.93 9.64 -2.68
N PHE A 221 6.50 10.63 -1.97
CA PHE A 221 6.22 10.86 -0.55
C PHE A 221 4.74 11.23 -0.33
N PRO A 222 4.11 10.75 0.74
CA PRO A 222 4.67 9.91 1.79
C PRO A 222 4.38 8.41 1.61
N SER A 223 3.53 8.01 0.68
CA SER A 223 2.82 6.73 0.75
C SER A 223 3.28 5.67 -0.24
N THR A 224 4.10 6.05 -1.24
CA THR A 224 4.33 5.19 -2.40
C THR A 224 5.82 5.00 -2.70
N THR A 225 6.23 3.74 -2.85
CA THR A 225 7.53 3.37 -3.44
C THR A 225 7.29 2.38 -4.57
N ALA A 226 7.72 2.71 -5.78
CA ALA A 226 7.62 1.83 -6.94
C ALA A 226 9.01 1.26 -7.30
N LEU A 227 9.13 -0.06 -7.26
CA LEU A 227 10.30 -0.80 -7.75
C LEU A 227 10.02 -1.27 -9.19
N PHE A 228 10.85 -0.84 -10.13
CA PHE A 228 10.84 -1.30 -11.51
C PHE A 228 11.99 -2.27 -11.75
N ALA A 229 11.68 -3.46 -12.24
CA ALA A 229 12.68 -4.48 -12.53
C ALA A 229 12.43 -5.11 -13.90
N LYS A 230 13.52 -5.47 -14.58
CA LYS A 230 13.50 -6.24 -15.83
C LYS A 230 13.74 -7.72 -15.54
N SER A 231 12.99 -8.57 -16.20
CA SER A 231 13.19 -10.02 -16.15
C SER A 231 13.27 -10.60 -17.57
N PRO A 232 13.77 -11.82 -17.74
CA PRO A 232 13.80 -12.49 -19.06
C PRO A 232 12.43 -12.70 -19.70
N ILE A 233 11.36 -12.63 -18.94
CA ILE A 233 9.98 -12.85 -19.43
C ILE A 233 9.15 -11.55 -19.54
N GLY A 234 9.73 -10.40 -19.25
CA GLY A 234 9.09 -9.08 -19.30
C GLY A 234 9.45 -8.19 -18.13
N ASN A 235 8.84 -7.01 -18.06
CA ASN A 235 9.10 -6.02 -17.03
C ASN A 235 8.06 -6.13 -15.92
N VAL A 236 8.46 -5.84 -14.68
CA VAL A 236 7.56 -5.81 -13.52
C VAL A 236 7.68 -4.49 -12.78
N ALA A 237 6.57 -4.05 -12.19
CA ALA A 237 6.55 -2.95 -11.24
C ALA A 237 5.87 -3.42 -9.95
N GLN A 238 6.53 -3.21 -8.81
CA GLN A 238 5.99 -3.47 -7.48
C GLN A 238 5.80 -2.12 -6.79
N VAL A 239 4.57 -1.79 -6.48
CA VAL A 239 4.22 -0.51 -5.86
C VAL A 239 3.87 -0.76 -4.40
N HIS A 240 4.81 -0.47 -3.53
CA HIS A 240 4.67 -0.59 -2.08
C HIS A 240 3.91 0.62 -1.56
N ILE A 241 2.84 0.37 -0.83
CA ILE A 241 1.97 1.39 -0.25
C ILE A 241 2.09 1.33 1.26
N LEU A 242 2.19 2.52 1.87
CA LEU A 242 2.21 2.71 3.32
C LEU A 242 1.18 3.76 3.71
N TYR A 243 0.44 3.52 4.79
CA TYR A 243 -0.35 4.57 5.44
C TYR A 243 -0.49 4.33 6.94
N PRO A 244 -0.62 5.40 7.77
CA PRO A 244 -0.71 5.26 9.22
C PRO A 244 -2.09 4.74 9.63
N GLU A 245 -2.17 3.56 10.24
CA GLU A 245 -3.40 3.11 10.89
C GLU A 245 -3.60 3.85 12.22
N THR A 246 -2.57 3.83 13.05
CA THR A 246 -2.54 4.53 14.34
C THR A 246 -1.15 5.13 14.57
N GLU A 247 -0.93 5.76 15.72
CA GLU A 247 0.38 6.30 16.11
C GLU A 247 1.52 5.26 16.03
N ASN A 248 1.22 4.01 16.44
CA ASN A 248 2.19 2.92 16.54
C ASN A 248 1.88 1.76 15.59
N ARG A 249 1.13 2.01 14.54
CA ARG A 249 0.76 0.98 13.56
C ARG A 249 0.65 1.55 12.16
N THR A 250 1.35 0.91 11.23
CA THR A 250 1.38 1.28 9.82
C THR A 250 0.81 0.15 8.97
N LYS A 251 -0.10 0.48 8.08
CA LYS A 251 -0.60 -0.44 7.05
C LYS A 251 0.32 -0.46 5.86
N THR A 252 0.54 -1.65 5.30
CA THR A 252 1.26 -1.85 4.03
C THR A 252 0.57 -2.87 3.14
N PHE A 253 0.74 -2.72 1.84
CA PHE A 253 0.42 -3.70 0.81
C PHE A 253 1.18 -3.37 -0.48
N VAL A 254 1.26 -4.33 -1.40
CA VAL A 254 1.93 -4.16 -2.69
C VAL A 254 0.92 -4.34 -3.81
N LEU A 255 0.87 -3.36 -4.72
CA LEU A 255 0.24 -3.51 -6.02
C LEU A 255 1.29 -4.03 -7.01
N PHE A 256 1.03 -5.17 -7.61
CA PHE A 256 1.94 -5.81 -8.55
C PHE A 256 1.43 -5.62 -9.98
N TYR A 257 2.33 -5.14 -10.85
CA TYR A 257 2.07 -4.87 -12.25
C TYR A 257 3.09 -5.57 -13.14
N ALA A 258 2.71 -5.83 -14.39
CA ALA A 258 3.61 -6.43 -15.37
C ALA A 258 3.42 -5.79 -16.76
N LYS A 259 4.52 -5.73 -17.53
CA LYS A 259 4.54 -5.24 -18.91
C LYS A 259 5.33 -6.21 -19.78
N ASP A 260 4.87 -6.40 -21.02
CA ASP A 260 5.52 -7.24 -22.03
C ASP A 260 5.66 -8.73 -21.63
N ILE A 261 4.85 -9.21 -20.66
CA ILE A 261 4.82 -10.63 -20.28
C ILE A 261 3.81 -11.38 -21.15
N ASN A 262 4.25 -12.48 -21.75
CA ASN A 262 3.37 -13.36 -22.49
C ASN A 262 2.19 -13.81 -21.60
N PRO A 263 0.92 -13.82 -22.11
CA PRO A 263 -0.26 -14.17 -21.32
C PRO A 263 -0.19 -15.54 -20.63
N VAL A 264 0.40 -16.55 -21.27
CA VAL A 264 0.58 -17.89 -20.69
C VAL A 264 1.56 -17.83 -19.51
N MET A 265 2.69 -17.14 -19.69
CA MET A 265 3.69 -16.94 -18.63
C MET A 265 3.11 -16.12 -17.48
N LYS A 266 2.32 -15.09 -17.78
CA LYS A 266 1.61 -14.30 -16.76
C LYS A 266 0.69 -15.19 -15.92
N LEU A 267 -0.11 -16.03 -16.54
CA LEU A 267 -1.00 -16.97 -15.83
C LEU A 267 -0.22 -17.96 -14.96
N LEU A 268 0.86 -18.54 -15.49
CA LEU A 268 1.69 -19.52 -14.78
C LEU A 268 2.43 -18.91 -13.58
N PHE A 269 2.95 -17.69 -13.72
CA PHE A 269 3.81 -17.06 -12.69
C PHE A 269 3.08 -16.07 -11.79
N LYS A 270 1.81 -15.71 -12.06
CA LYS A 270 1.04 -14.76 -11.27
C LYS A 270 1.16 -15.00 -9.76
N ASN A 271 0.81 -16.20 -9.32
CA ASN A 271 0.83 -16.55 -7.88
C ASN A 271 2.25 -16.54 -7.31
N SER A 272 3.24 -16.95 -8.09
CA SER A 272 4.65 -16.91 -7.71
C SER A 272 5.16 -15.49 -7.51
N PHE A 273 4.81 -14.56 -8.40
CA PHE A 273 5.15 -13.15 -8.27
C PHE A 273 4.51 -12.53 -7.02
N LEU A 274 3.21 -12.76 -6.82
CA LEU A 274 2.50 -12.26 -5.64
C LEU A 274 3.06 -12.86 -4.34
N GLN A 275 3.43 -14.14 -4.36
CA GLN A 275 4.08 -14.79 -3.23
C GLN A 275 5.46 -14.19 -2.92
N ALA A 276 6.29 -13.92 -3.94
CA ALA A 276 7.59 -13.29 -3.75
C ALA A 276 7.46 -11.88 -3.18
N ALA A 277 6.53 -11.08 -3.71
CA ALA A 277 6.24 -9.74 -3.18
C ALA A 277 5.69 -9.79 -1.74
N GLY A 278 4.84 -10.77 -1.43
CA GLY A 278 4.35 -10.99 -0.07
C GLY A 278 5.47 -11.33 0.93
N LYS A 279 6.48 -12.11 0.49
CA LYS A 279 7.64 -12.43 1.32
C LYS A 279 8.52 -11.23 1.63
N ILE A 280 8.67 -10.29 0.68
CA ILE A 280 9.36 -9.02 0.94
C ILE A 280 8.67 -8.29 2.11
N ILE A 281 7.34 -8.12 2.02
CA ILE A 281 6.56 -7.44 3.07
C ILE A 281 6.65 -8.18 4.42
N GLU A 282 6.66 -9.51 4.44
CA GLU A 282 6.84 -10.28 5.67
C GLU A 282 8.19 -9.96 6.34
N GLN A 283 9.28 -9.93 5.55
CA GLN A 283 10.62 -9.63 6.04
C GLN A 283 10.76 -8.17 6.50
N ASP A 284 10.18 -7.22 5.76
CA ASP A 284 10.17 -5.81 6.15
C ASP A 284 9.35 -5.59 7.44
N THR A 285 8.21 -6.28 7.56
CA THR A 285 7.38 -6.26 8.77
C THR A 285 8.18 -6.77 9.96
N GLU A 286 8.79 -7.94 9.85
CA GLU A 286 9.64 -8.52 10.90
C GLU A 286 10.79 -7.59 11.28
N THR A 287 11.41 -6.96 10.30
CA THR A 287 12.49 -6.00 10.55
C THR A 287 11.98 -4.81 11.38
N VAL A 288 10.90 -4.14 10.95
CA VAL A 288 10.36 -2.97 11.65
C VAL A 288 9.91 -3.32 13.07
N GLU A 289 9.19 -4.44 13.23
CA GLU A 289 8.64 -4.86 14.53
C GLU A 289 9.71 -5.25 15.56
N ASN A 290 10.91 -5.61 15.11
CA ASN A 290 12.04 -5.96 15.97
C ASN A 290 13.02 -4.81 16.22
N LEU A 291 12.80 -3.61 15.62
CA LEU A 291 13.64 -2.46 15.91
C LEU A 291 13.40 -1.94 17.33
N TYR A 292 14.50 -1.64 18.03
CA TYR A 292 14.44 -0.89 19.27
C TYR A 292 14.10 0.59 18.99
N PRO A 293 13.62 1.33 20.01
CA PRO A 293 13.38 2.77 19.87
C PRO A 293 14.57 3.49 19.27
N ARG A 294 14.28 4.31 18.27
CA ARG A 294 15.28 4.94 17.43
C ARG A 294 16.23 5.84 18.22
N GLN A 295 17.52 5.71 17.94
CA GLN A 295 18.59 6.53 18.45
C GLN A 295 19.43 7.08 17.30
N LYS A 296 20.24 8.11 17.57
CA LYS A 296 21.17 8.64 16.57
C LYS A 296 22.18 7.56 16.16
N PRO A 297 22.31 7.24 14.86
CA PRO A 297 23.26 6.23 14.37
C PRO A 297 24.68 6.59 14.77
N LYS A 298 25.44 5.63 15.27
CA LYS A 298 26.88 5.75 15.58
C LYS A 298 27.77 5.46 14.36
N ILE A 299 27.23 4.77 13.37
CA ILE A 299 27.90 4.39 12.11
C ILE A 299 26.95 4.84 10.99
N ARG A 300 27.53 5.30 9.88
CA ARG A 300 26.79 5.61 8.65
C ARG A 300 27.19 4.65 7.56
N LEU A 301 26.20 4.16 6.83
CA LEU A 301 26.37 3.36 5.63
C LEU A 301 26.42 4.28 4.39
N PRO A 302 26.95 3.82 3.26
CA PRO A 302 26.86 4.55 2.00
C PRO A 302 25.39 4.83 1.62
N TYR A 303 25.11 6.02 1.07
CA TYR A 303 23.81 6.44 0.55
C TYR A 303 22.65 6.42 1.56
N GLU A 304 22.91 6.50 2.87
CA GLU A 304 21.87 6.68 3.89
C GLU A 304 21.10 8.00 3.74
N GLU A 305 21.63 8.96 2.98
CA GLU A 305 20.92 10.19 2.63
C GLU A 305 19.56 9.92 2.00
N ILE A 306 19.37 8.79 1.29
CA ILE A 306 18.07 8.39 0.71
C ILE A 306 17.04 8.17 1.83
N MET A 307 17.41 7.44 2.89
CA MET A 307 16.56 7.22 4.05
C MET A 307 16.31 8.52 4.83
N PHE A 308 17.35 9.32 5.06
CA PHE A 308 17.24 10.60 5.75
C PHE A 308 16.49 11.67 4.95
N TYR A 309 16.39 11.51 3.62
CA TYR A 309 15.53 12.36 2.81
C TYR A 309 14.06 12.18 3.18
N ALA A 310 13.58 10.96 3.36
CA ALA A 310 12.23 10.68 3.85
C ALA A 310 11.97 11.29 5.24
N GLU A 311 12.93 11.17 6.17
CA GLU A 311 12.84 11.79 7.49
C GLU A 311 12.76 13.32 7.41
N LYS A 312 13.57 13.94 6.55
CA LYS A 312 13.55 15.40 6.33
C LYS A 312 12.19 15.86 5.78
N LEU A 313 11.63 15.13 4.81
CA LEU A 313 10.30 15.44 4.28
C LEU A 313 9.22 15.32 5.34
N TYR A 314 9.27 14.27 6.15
CA TYR A 314 8.33 14.03 7.24
C TYR A 314 8.41 15.14 8.31
N SER A 315 9.61 15.53 8.71
CA SER A 315 9.84 16.52 9.75
C SER A 315 9.50 17.95 9.33
N ASN A 316 9.47 18.22 8.04
CA ASN A 316 9.16 19.54 7.46
C ASN A 316 7.70 19.66 6.99
N TRP A 317 6.86 18.67 7.31
CA TRP A 317 5.44 18.66 6.92
C TRP A 317 4.61 19.76 7.57
#